data_005a8c913273d98b85008312f584a1d7
#
_entry.id   005a8c913273d98b85008312f584a1d7
#
_cell.length_a   1.000
_cell.length_b   1.000
_cell.length_c   1.000
_cell.angle_alpha   90.00
_cell.angle_beta   90.00
_cell.angle_gamma   90.00
#
_symmetry.space_group_name_H-M   'P 1'
#
loop_
_entity.id
_entity.type
_entity.pdbx_description
1 polymer ?
#
loop_
_entity_poly.entity_id
_entity_poly.type
_entity_poly.pdbx_seq_one_letter_code
_entity_poly.pdbx_strand_id
1 'polypeptide(L)'
;YYPSICTTHGFADRVRNLKICREAGLEICSGGIVGQGESDEDIVDMFLALQELEAKALPINFLIPVEGTPFAAIKHRLTPLRCLKILALARLMHPAAEIRAAAGREYHLRSLQPMALFIVDSIFVNGYLTESGQGRDEALQMIDDLGFEIGIEYSRASTDGFACLVTA
;
A
#
# COMPACT_ATOMS: atom_id res chain seq x y z
N TYR A 1 16.56 7.29 5.23
CA TYR A 1 16.41 7.01 3.77
C TYR A 1 15.64 8.11 3.01
N TYR A 2 14.65 8.73 3.64
CA TYR A 2 13.75 9.72 3.03
C TYR A 2 14.44 10.84 2.22
N PRO A 3 15.58 11.44 2.65
CA PRO A 3 16.26 12.50 1.88
C PRO A 3 16.77 12.05 0.50
N SER A 4 16.96 10.74 0.27
CA SER A 4 17.35 10.22 -1.03
C SER A 4 16.17 10.11 -2.02
N ILE A 5 14.94 10.24 -1.52
CA ILE A 5 13.69 10.13 -2.31
C ILE A 5 13.12 11.51 -2.60
N CYS A 6 13.10 12.39 -1.60
CA CYS A 6 12.43 13.69 -1.67
C CYS A 6 13.36 14.82 -1.23
N THR A 7 13.49 15.83 -2.09
CA THR A 7 14.36 17.00 -1.84
C THR A 7 13.56 18.27 -1.50
N THR A 8 12.24 18.27 -1.66
CA THR A 8 11.38 19.44 -1.47
C THR A 8 10.93 19.64 -0.02
N HIS A 9 10.88 18.55 0.76
CA HIS A 9 10.52 18.57 2.18
C HIS A 9 11.09 17.32 2.89
N GLY A 10 11.26 17.43 4.21
CA GLY A 10 11.79 16.32 5.03
C GLY A 10 10.71 15.38 5.53
N PHE A 11 11.12 14.20 6.01
CA PHE A 11 10.23 13.25 6.68
C PHE A 11 9.54 13.87 7.90
N ALA A 12 10.27 14.67 8.69
CA ALA A 12 9.71 15.38 9.84
C ALA A 12 8.57 16.34 9.47
N ASP A 13 8.63 16.96 8.27
CA ASP A 13 7.55 17.84 7.79
C ASP A 13 6.28 17.04 7.51
N ARG A 14 6.40 15.84 6.93
CA ARG A 14 5.26 14.95 6.72
C ARG A 14 4.64 14.52 8.04
N VAL A 15 5.46 14.06 8.99
CA VAL A 15 5.01 13.66 10.33
C VAL A 15 4.29 14.82 11.01
N ARG A 16 4.86 16.03 10.97
CA ARG A 16 4.23 17.22 11.54
C ARG A 16 2.86 17.51 10.92
N ASN A 17 2.76 17.46 9.59
CA ASN A 17 1.49 17.71 8.89
C ASN A 17 0.42 16.66 9.24
N LEU A 18 0.80 15.38 9.33
CA LEU A 18 -0.14 14.33 9.74
C LEU A 18 -0.60 14.51 11.19
N LYS A 19 0.30 14.94 12.11
CA LYS A 19 -0.10 15.28 13.49
C LYS A 19 -1.12 16.42 13.52
N ILE A 20 -0.90 17.49 12.75
CA ILE A 20 -1.86 18.60 12.63
C ILE A 20 -3.21 18.13 12.11
N CYS A 21 -3.24 17.26 11.10
CA CYS A 21 -4.48 16.68 10.57
C CYS A 21 -5.22 15.88 11.66
N ARG A 22 -4.51 15.06 12.43
CA ARG A 22 -5.09 14.31 13.54
C ARG A 22 -5.64 15.21 14.64
N GLU A 23 -4.89 16.25 15.02
CA GLU A 23 -5.32 17.25 16.01
C GLU A 23 -6.57 18.01 15.54
N ALA A 24 -6.74 18.18 14.23
CA ALA A 24 -7.95 18.73 13.62
C ALA A 24 -9.13 17.73 13.54
N GLY A 25 -8.98 16.52 14.07
CA GLY A 25 -10.04 15.49 14.08
C GLY A 25 -10.15 14.66 12.79
N LEU A 26 -9.14 14.72 11.91
CA LEU A 26 -9.11 13.90 10.69
C LEU A 26 -8.49 12.53 10.96
N GLU A 27 -9.05 11.50 10.37
CA GLU A 27 -8.43 10.17 10.35
C GLU A 27 -7.24 10.14 9.40
N ILE A 28 -6.16 9.49 9.85
CA ILE A 28 -4.93 9.37 9.07
C ILE A 28 -4.98 8.13 8.19
N CYS A 29 -4.95 8.36 6.87
CA CYS A 29 -4.66 7.35 5.86
C CYS A 29 -3.27 7.65 5.30
N SER A 30 -2.26 6.92 5.73
CA SER A 30 -0.87 7.12 5.30
C SER A 30 -0.12 5.80 5.32
N GLY A 31 0.71 5.59 4.33
CA GLY A 31 1.53 4.40 4.16
C GLY A 31 2.83 4.73 3.45
N GLY A 32 3.32 3.80 2.65
CA GLY A 32 4.59 4.00 1.95
C GLY A 32 4.67 3.26 0.62
N ILE A 33 5.77 3.53 -0.08
CA ILE A 33 6.17 2.80 -1.28
C ILE A 33 7.44 2.02 -0.92
N VAL A 34 7.40 0.71 -1.07
CA VAL A 34 8.53 -0.19 -0.80
C VAL A 34 9.19 -0.62 -2.10
N GLY A 35 10.49 -0.87 -2.06
CA GLY A 35 11.28 -1.28 -3.22
C GLY A 35 12.07 -0.15 -3.87
N GLN A 36 12.25 0.97 -3.17
CA GLN A 36 13.03 2.13 -3.60
C GLN A 36 14.53 2.02 -3.28
N GLY A 37 14.97 0.92 -2.63
CA GLY A 37 16.34 0.69 -2.19
C GLY A 37 16.56 0.84 -0.69
N GLU A 38 15.49 1.02 0.07
CA GLU A 38 15.46 1.06 1.52
C GLU A 38 15.91 -0.26 2.16
N SER A 39 16.38 -0.19 3.39
CA SER A 39 16.70 -1.36 4.21
C SER A 39 15.46 -1.93 4.91
N ASP A 40 15.61 -3.08 5.56
CA ASP A 40 14.54 -3.66 6.39
C ASP A 40 14.26 -2.78 7.61
N GLU A 41 15.28 -2.16 8.17
CA GLU A 41 15.19 -1.21 9.26
C GLU A 41 14.40 0.04 8.86
N ASP A 42 14.63 0.59 7.66
CA ASP A 42 13.87 1.73 7.15
C ASP A 42 12.36 1.41 7.03
N ILE A 43 12.02 0.16 6.65
CA ILE A 43 10.62 -0.29 6.57
C ILE A 43 10.01 -0.38 7.98
N VAL A 44 10.73 -0.93 8.95
CA VAL A 44 10.29 -1.00 10.35
C VAL A 44 10.10 0.41 10.91
N ASP A 45 11.06 1.32 10.70
CA ASP A 45 10.98 2.71 11.17
C ASP A 45 9.78 3.45 10.57
N MET A 46 9.47 3.21 9.29
CA MET A 46 8.25 3.72 8.67
C MET A 46 6.99 3.23 9.39
N PHE A 47 6.89 1.94 9.70
CA PHE A 47 5.74 1.39 10.42
C PHE A 47 5.65 1.91 11.85
N LEU A 48 6.78 2.06 12.55
CA LEU A 48 6.80 2.66 13.89
C LEU A 48 6.28 4.11 13.86
N ALA A 49 6.72 4.91 12.88
CA ALA A 49 6.23 6.27 12.73
C ALA A 49 4.72 6.34 12.43
N LEU A 50 4.19 5.41 11.63
CA LEU A 50 2.75 5.31 11.35
C LEU A 50 1.95 4.86 12.59
N GLN A 51 2.55 4.03 13.45
CA GLN A 51 1.96 3.62 14.72
C GLN A 51 1.86 4.80 15.70
N GLU A 52 2.92 5.60 15.84
CA GLU A 52 2.92 6.83 16.65
C GLU A 52 1.90 7.86 16.16
N LEU A 53 1.65 7.89 14.85
CA LEU A 53 0.63 8.75 14.22
C LEU A 53 -0.79 8.20 14.39
N GLU A 54 -0.96 6.99 14.91
CA GLU A 54 -2.25 6.30 15.03
C GLU A 54 -2.97 6.19 13.67
N ALA A 55 -2.21 5.90 12.61
CA ALA A 55 -2.75 5.78 11.27
C ALA A 55 -3.85 4.70 11.23
N LYS A 56 -5.02 5.07 10.70
CA LYS A 56 -6.19 4.17 10.63
C LYS A 56 -6.18 3.30 9.37
N ALA A 57 -5.57 3.78 8.30
CA ALA A 57 -5.41 3.02 7.06
C ALA A 57 -3.98 3.15 6.53
N LEU A 58 -3.38 2.02 6.15
CA LEU A 58 -2.01 1.91 5.69
C LEU A 58 -1.98 1.35 4.26
N PRO A 59 -2.03 2.20 3.22
CA PRO A 59 -1.79 1.76 1.86
C PRO A 59 -0.30 1.43 1.65
N ILE A 60 -0.01 0.17 1.38
CA ILE A 60 1.33 -0.33 1.06
C ILE A 60 1.43 -0.49 -0.45
N ASN A 61 2.30 0.31 -1.05
CA ASN A 61 2.61 0.27 -2.46
C ASN A 61 3.95 -0.46 -2.68
N PHE A 62 4.04 -1.19 -3.77
CA PHE A 62 5.27 -1.82 -4.24
C PHE A 62 5.74 -1.11 -5.50
N LEU A 63 6.95 -0.55 -5.48
CA LEU A 63 7.46 0.27 -6.58
C LEU A 63 7.47 -0.50 -7.90
N ILE A 64 6.79 0.02 -8.91
CA ILE A 64 6.93 -0.41 -10.30
C ILE A 64 7.97 0.52 -10.95
N PRO A 65 9.09 0.01 -11.50
CA PRO A 65 10.06 0.84 -12.19
C PRO A 65 9.45 1.39 -13.47
N VAL A 66 9.45 2.70 -13.62
CA VAL A 66 8.98 3.38 -14.83
C VAL A 66 10.19 3.98 -15.55
N GLU A 67 10.32 3.71 -16.85
CA GLU A 67 11.38 4.25 -17.68
C GLU A 67 11.38 5.78 -17.64
N GLY A 68 12.58 6.39 -17.59
CA GLY A 68 12.75 7.84 -17.48
C GLY A 68 12.66 8.38 -16.05
N THR A 69 12.37 7.54 -15.04
CA THR A 69 12.40 7.95 -13.64
C THR A 69 13.73 7.62 -12.97
N PRO A 70 14.10 8.31 -11.86
CA PRO A 70 15.32 8.00 -11.12
C PRO A 70 15.39 6.55 -10.61
N PHE A 71 14.23 5.92 -10.41
CA PHE A 71 14.12 4.55 -9.89
C PHE A 71 14.04 3.47 -10.99
N ALA A 72 14.05 3.85 -12.28
CA ALA A 72 14.01 2.89 -13.41
C ALA A 72 15.12 1.84 -13.37
N ALA A 73 16.31 2.23 -12.90
CA ALA A 73 17.50 1.36 -12.84
C ALA A 73 17.62 0.58 -11.53
N ILE A 74 16.72 0.75 -10.56
CA ILE A 74 16.78 0.00 -9.31
C ILE A 74 16.51 -1.48 -9.57
N LYS A 75 17.53 -2.29 -9.28
CA LYS A 75 17.38 -3.75 -9.28
C LYS A 75 16.53 -4.16 -8.10
N HIS A 76 15.25 -4.42 -8.37
CA HIS A 76 14.30 -4.78 -7.32
C HIS A 76 14.72 -6.04 -6.58
N ARG A 77 14.74 -5.92 -5.25
CA ARG A 77 14.80 -7.06 -4.34
C ARG A 77 13.39 -7.54 -3.92
N LEU A 78 12.32 -6.98 -4.51
CA LEU A 78 10.95 -7.38 -4.21
C LEU A 78 10.64 -8.70 -4.91
N THR A 79 10.59 -9.77 -4.13
CA THR A 79 10.01 -11.06 -4.53
C THR A 79 8.58 -11.15 -3.99
N PRO A 80 7.72 -12.01 -4.55
CA PRO A 80 6.37 -12.21 -4.02
C PRO A 80 6.34 -12.51 -2.53
N LEU A 81 7.26 -13.38 -2.07
CA LEU A 81 7.35 -13.72 -0.65
C LEU A 81 7.81 -12.53 0.22
N ARG A 82 8.72 -11.68 -0.29
CA ARG A 82 9.13 -10.47 0.43
C ARG A 82 7.96 -9.49 0.58
N CYS A 83 7.17 -9.29 -0.48
CA CYS A 83 5.97 -8.46 -0.42
C CYS A 83 4.97 -8.97 0.61
N LEU A 84 4.69 -10.28 0.64
CA LEU A 84 3.83 -10.89 1.65
C LEU A 84 4.37 -10.69 3.08
N LYS A 85 5.69 -10.84 3.29
CA LYS A 85 6.31 -10.58 4.59
C LYS A 85 6.15 -9.13 5.05
N ILE A 86 6.25 -8.17 4.13
CA ILE A 86 6.06 -6.75 4.44
C ILE A 86 4.60 -6.47 4.82
N LEU A 87 3.63 -7.02 4.08
CA LEU A 87 2.21 -6.93 4.43
C LEU A 87 1.93 -7.56 5.80
N ALA A 88 2.48 -8.75 6.06
CA ALA A 88 2.32 -9.43 7.35
C ALA A 88 2.95 -8.64 8.50
N LEU A 89 4.13 -8.02 8.28
CA LEU A 89 4.76 -7.13 9.26
C LEU A 89 3.87 -5.93 9.56
N ALA A 90 3.32 -5.29 8.52
CA ALA A 90 2.38 -4.18 8.69
C ALA A 90 1.18 -4.60 9.55
N ARG A 91 0.58 -5.76 9.29
CA ARG A 91 -0.54 -6.31 10.09
C ARG A 91 -0.15 -6.57 11.54
N LEU A 92 1.01 -7.17 11.78
CA LEU A 92 1.49 -7.47 13.14
C LEU A 92 1.75 -6.20 13.94
N MET A 93 2.31 -5.17 13.32
CA MET A 93 2.59 -3.89 13.96
C MET A 93 1.34 -3.01 14.11
N HIS A 94 0.33 -3.18 13.25
CA HIS A 94 -0.91 -2.39 13.22
C HIS A 94 -2.15 -3.28 13.21
N PRO A 95 -2.43 -4.04 14.28
CA PRO A 95 -3.50 -5.05 14.28
C PRO A 95 -4.90 -4.47 14.08
N ALA A 96 -5.11 -3.21 14.46
CA ALA A 96 -6.40 -2.52 14.38
C ALA A 96 -6.53 -1.54 13.19
N ALA A 97 -5.47 -1.36 12.39
CA ALA A 97 -5.52 -0.48 11.23
C ALA A 97 -5.94 -1.26 9.97
N GLU A 98 -6.52 -0.56 9.03
CA GLU A 98 -6.84 -1.11 7.71
C GLU A 98 -5.57 -1.19 6.86
N ILE A 99 -5.07 -2.39 6.61
CA ILE A 99 -3.93 -2.62 5.72
C ILE A 99 -4.45 -2.77 4.29
N ARG A 100 -3.92 -1.96 3.38
CA ARG A 100 -4.31 -1.94 1.98
C ARG A 100 -3.17 -2.38 1.09
N ALA A 101 -3.33 -3.46 0.32
CA ALA A 101 -2.39 -3.79 -0.75
C ALA A 101 -2.72 -2.92 -1.97
N ALA A 102 -1.91 -1.88 -2.17
CA ALA A 102 -2.16 -0.82 -3.13
C ALA A 102 -1.41 -1.05 -4.46
N ALA A 103 -0.84 -0.02 -5.06
CA ALA A 103 -0.19 -0.11 -6.36
C ALA A 103 0.99 -1.10 -6.37
N GLY A 104 1.21 -1.74 -7.50
CA GLY A 104 2.29 -2.72 -7.71
C GLY A 104 2.02 -4.10 -7.13
N ARG A 105 0.85 -4.32 -6.52
CA ARG A 105 0.43 -5.62 -5.97
C ARG A 105 0.51 -6.72 -7.02
N GLU A 106 -0.14 -6.53 -8.15
CA GLU A 106 -0.23 -7.50 -9.23
C GLU A 106 1.14 -7.83 -9.82
N TYR A 107 1.95 -6.78 -10.05
CA TYR A 107 3.28 -6.89 -10.63
C TYR A 107 4.23 -7.74 -9.77
N HIS A 108 4.18 -7.54 -8.44
CA HIS A 108 5.13 -8.17 -7.52
C HIS A 108 4.61 -9.47 -6.91
N LEU A 109 3.34 -9.57 -6.51
CA LEU A 109 2.78 -10.78 -5.91
C LEU A 109 2.49 -11.88 -6.93
N ARG A 110 2.15 -11.54 -8.16
CA ARG A 110 1.89 -12.50 -9.23
C ARG A 110 0.88 -13.57 -8.80
N SER A 111 1.22 -14.84 -8.93
CA SER A 111 0.38 -15.98 -8.51
C SER A 111 0.16 -16.09 -6.99
N LEU A 112 0.88 -15.32 -6.18
CA LEU A 112 0.70 -15.28 -4.72
C LEU A 112 -0.25 -14.17 -4.26
N GLN A 113 -0.90 -13.45 -5.16
CA GLN A 113 -1.89 -12.42 -4.80
C GLN A 113 -2.99 -12.93 -3.86
N PRO A 114 -3.57 -14.13 -4.06
CA PRO A 114 -4.59 -14.68 -3.17
C PRO A 114 -4.13 -14.74 -1.70
N MET A 115 -2.85 -15.03 -1.45
CA MET A 115 -2.32 -15.07 -0.08
C MET A 115 -2.34 -13.72 0.63
N ALA A 116 -2.28 -12.62 -0.10
CA ALA A 116 -2.34 -11.29 0.49
C ALA A 116 -3.71 -11.01 1.13
N LEU A 117 -4.81 -11.58 0.60
CA LEU A 117 -6.17 -11.38 1.12
C LEU A 117 -6.37 -11.93 2.54
N PHE A 118 -5.52 -12.88 2.99
CA PHE A 118 -5.50 -13.34 4.38
C PHE A 118 -4.77 -12.40 5.34
N ILE A 119 -4.16 -11.33 4.81
CA ILE A 119 -3.31 -10.41 5.59
C ILE A 119 -3.90 -9.00 5.58
N VAL A 120 -4.42 -8.56 4.41
CA VAL A 120 -4.89 -7.19 4.19
C VAL A 120 -6.41 -7.09 4.28
N ASP A 121 -6.92 -5.89 4.53
CA ASP A 121 -8.36 -5.62 4.59
C ASP A 121 -8.89 -5.15 3.24
N SER A 122 -8.03 -4.64 2.36
CA SER A 122 -8.46 -4.15 1.06
C SER A 122 -7.36 -4.22 0.00
N ILE A 123 -7.78 -4.23 -1.25
CA ILE A 123 -6.92 -4.18 -2.43
C ILE A 123 -7.37 -3.09 -3.40
N PHE A 124 -6.42 -2.49 -4.12
CA PHE A 124 -6.72 -1.60 -5.23
C PHE A 124 -6.94 -2.43 -6.50
N VAL A 125 -7.89 -2.02 -7.33
CA VAL A 125 -8.23 -2.66 -8.60
C VAL A 125 -8.22 -1.63 -9.74
N ASN A 126 -8.19 -2.08 -10.99
CA ASN A 126 -8.13 -1.26 -12.21
C ASN A 126 -6.83 -0.46 -12.41
N GLY A 127 -5.77 -0.80 -11.67
CA GLY A 127 -4.50 -0.10 -11.74
C GLY A 127 -4.39 1.13 -10.86
N TYR A 128 -3.30 1.87 -11.01
CA TYR A 128 -3.01 3.06 -10.24
C TYR A 128 -2.32 4.11 -11.10
N LEU A 129 -2.91 5.30 -11.21
CA LEU A 129 -2.44 6.42 -12.03
C LEU A 129 -2.27 6.00 -13.51
N THR A 130 -1.03 5.89 -13.99
CA THR A 130 -0.68 5.60 -15.37
C THR A 130 -0.49 4.11 -15.65
N GLU A 131 -0.45 3.28 -14.60
CA GLU A 131 -0.18 1.84 -14.73
C GLU A 131 -1.50 1.05 -14.74
N SER A 132 -1.65 0.18 -15.74
CA SER A 132 -2.76 -0.78 -15.77
C SER A 132 -2.57 -1.84 -14.68
N GLY A 133 -3.66 -2.20 -14.00
CA GLY A 133 -3.67 -3.25 -12.99
C GLY A 133 -4.61 -4.38 -13.35
N GLN A 134 -4.82 -5.27 -12.39
CA GLN A 134 -5.82 -6.32 -12.49
C GLN A 134 -7.22 -5.74 -12.64
N GLY A 135 -7.96 -6.23 -13.63
CA GLY A 135 -9.34 -5.82 -13.84
C GLY A 135 -10.24 -6.13 -12.63
N ARG A 136 -11.31 -5.34 -12.49
CA ARG A 136 -12.26 -5.53 -11.39
C ARG A 136 -12.82 -6.94 -11.33
N ASP A 137 -13.26 -7.48 -12.46
CA ASP A 137 -13.90 -8.81 -12.50
C ASP A 137 -12.93 -9.93 -12.08
N GLU A 138 -11.66 -9.86 -12.48
CA GLU A 138 -10.63 -10.80 -12.02
C GLU A 138 -10.36 -10.69 -10.52
N ALA A 139 -10.35 -9.45 -9.99
CA ALA A 139 -10.16 -9.24 -8.56
C ALA A 139 -11.36 -9.77 -7.74
N LEU A 140 -12.59 -9.53 -8.23
CA LEU A 140 -13.80 -10.07 -7.62
C LEU A 140 -13.83 -11.59 -7.64
N GLN A 141 -13.46 -12.20 -8.77
CA GLN A 141 -13.37 -13.67 -8.88
C GLN A 141 -12.34 -14.23 -7.89
N MET A 142 -11.18 -13.60 -7.76
CA MET A 142 -10.16 -14.04 -6.79
C MET A 142 -10.67 -13.97 -5.34
N ILE A 143 -11.46 -12.94 -5.00
CA ILE A 143 -12.06 -12.78 -3.66
C ILE A 143 -13.09 -13.89 -3.41
N ASP A 144 -13.97 -14.13 -4.38
CA ASP A 144 -15.00 -15.16 -4.32
C ASP A 144 -14.41 -16.59 -4.23
N ASP A 145 -13.40 -16.90 -5.06
CA ASP A 145 -12.69 -18.18 -5.05
C ASP A 145 -12.06 -18.53 -3.69
N LEU A 146 -11.74 -17.49 -2.88
CA LEU A 146 -11.19 -17.66 -1.54
C LEU A 146 -12.27 -17.69 -0.45
N GLY A 147 -13.54 -17.52 -0.81
CA GLY A 147 -14.67 -17.49 0.12
C GLY A 147 -14.74 -16.20 0.97
N PHE A 148 -14.13 -15.12 0.50
CA PHE A 148 -14.28 -13.80 1.13
C PHE A 148 -15.48 -13.05 0.56
N GLU A 149 -16.05 -12.16 1.37
CA GLU A 149 -17.10 -11.24 0.97
C GLU A 149 -16.61 -9.80 0.96
N ILE A 150 -17.22 -8.96 0.10
CA ILE A 150 -16.91 -7.55 0.05
C ILE A 150 -17.79 -6.84 1.08
N GLY A 151 -17.17 -6.29 2.13
CA GLY A 151 -17.89 -5.58 3.19
C GLY A 151 -18.35 -4.19 2.76
N ILE A 152 -17.49 -3.40 2.10
CA ILE A 152 -17.80 -2.05 1.63
C ILE A 152 -17.11 -1.81 0.29
N GLU A 153 -17.88 -1.36 -0.70
CA GLU A 153 -17.35 -0.88 -1.97
C GLU A 153 -17.31 0.65 -1.95
N TYR A 154 -16.12 1.24 -1.93
CA TYR A 154 -15.94 2.68 -2.13
C TYR A 154 -15.84 2.97 -3.62
N SER A 155 -16.98 3.26 -4.28
CA SER A 155 -16.95 3.84 -5.61
C SER A 155 -16.94 5.36 -5.48
N ARG A 156 -15.86 6.05 -5.84
CA ARG A 156 -16.00 7.43 -6.27
C ARG A 156 -16.61 7.38 -7.66
N ALA A 157 -17.75 8.04 -7.83
CA ALA A 157 -18.34 8.33 -9.13
C ALA A 157 -17.45 9.35 -9.87
N SER A 158 -16.28 8.91 -10.33
CA SER A 158 -15.44 9.62 -11.28
C SER A 158 -15.02 8.62 -12.34
N THR A 159 -15.03 9.07 -13.57
CA THR A 159 -14.71 8.34 -14.80
C THR A 159 -13.27 7.75 -14.82
N ASP A 160 -12.50 7.88 -13.76
CA ASP A 160 -11.09 7.48 -13.65
C ASP A 160 -10.89 6.50 -12.48
N GLY A 161 -11.58 5.44 -12.51
CA GLY A 161 -11.23 4.10 -12.09
C GLY A 161 -10.51 3.78 -10.76
N PHE A 162 -10.81 4.43 -9.62
CA PHE A 162 -10.36 3.94 -8.31
C PHE A 162 -11.49 3.24 -7.57
N ALA A 163 -11.50 1.92 -7.54
CA ALA A 163 -12.29 1.15 -6.59
C ALA A 163 -11.36 0.57 -5.52
N CYS A 164 -11.59 0.89 -4.25
CA CYS A 164 -11.00 0.19 -3.13
C CYS A 164 -12.03 -0.85 -2.66
N LEU A 165 -11.69 -2.13 -2.73
CA LEU A 165 -12.54 -3.21 -2.24
C LEU A 165 -12.07 -3.56 -0.83
N VAL A 166 -12.99 -3.54 0.12
CA VAL A 166 -12.74 -3.97 1.50
C VAL A 166 -13.26 -5.38 1.63
N THR A 167 -12.39 -6.29 2.05
CA THR A 167 -12.76 -7.68 2.37
C THR A 167 -13.11 -7.78 3.86
N ALA A 168 -14.24 -8.35 4.17
CA ALA A 168 -14.65 -8.63 5.55
C ALA A 168 -14.04 -9.93 6.06
#